data_2a59e8d459afb1a11335919160f5f131
#
_entry.id   2a59e8d459afb1a11335919160f5f131
#
_cell.length_a   1.000
_cell.length_b   1.000
_cell.length_c   1.000
_cell.angle_alpha   90.00
_cell.angle_beta   90.00
_cell.angle_gamma   90.00
#
_symmetry.space_group_name_H-M   'P 1'
#
loop_
_entity.id
_entity.type
_entity.pdbx_description
1 polymer ?
#
loop_
_entity_poly.entity_id
_entity_poly.type
_entity_poly.pdbx_seq_one_letter_code
_entity_poly.pdbx_strand_id
1 'polypeptide(L)'
;MNVILSCIKFAWRILNFIRDLVMNLVFLVFVLVLLSVATLMIGVDKSEKTVLRGDQGALLLNLDGYLADNRDEKNDFKTLLKELDGQNIPQQYSTFDVVYAIDSAAQDDNIRGLVLDLNFFQGGDLPALEYVGEAIENFKESGKQVIAYSDNYNQAQYFLASYADEIYMNPTGSVSIDGLAQETLYFKDMLDKLEVNPHVFRVGTYKSAVEPYLRNEMSDEAKANLQRWLNTMWNHYKQRVAENRDIQQSAVAPDAHTFLTELKALKGDTAAYVKQRKLVTGAIDRLNLDKKLTALFGEDKDHQPKMVDYERYLASLPDRMHGETDNQIAVVNVEGAIIDGDSDEENVGGDTVAKLLRQAYDDDKVKGVVLRVNSPGGSAFASEIIRQEVAHLQNAGKPVVVSMGGMAASGGYWISSTADYIVADKNTITGSIGIFAMLPTFENTIKKMGITADGVKTSDLRFSSLFSPLSPTLNDVIQLEIEHGYDQFLTKVSEGRHLTKAQVDNIAQGQVWLGSEALEHKLVDELGTLDTAIGKTIELVNEKRAEKDKLDEASFSVEWIVDEDSSLLKKMLRDFKGDAKTWAQGFVLESVGLPKAFTQLTKPLGTLTRFNDPKGQYLYCLTCGSVK
;
A
#
# COMPACT_ATOMS: atom_id res chain seq x y z
N MET A 1 -18.41 63.28 36.87
CA MET A 1 -19.12 62.43 35.85
C MET A 1 -18.54 62.64 34.45
N ASN A 2 -18.29 63.84 33.99
CA ASN A 2 -17.76 64.16 32.64
C ASN A 2 -16.33 63.60 32.37
N VAL A 3 -15.43 63.58 33.36
CA VAL A 3 -14.04 63.12 33.20
C VAL A 3 -14.01 61.56 33.02
N ILE A 4 -14.81 60.87 33.80
CA ILE A 4 -14.89 59.35 33.70
C ILE A 4 -15.47 58.96 32.35
N LEU A 5 -16.50 59.64 31.86
CA LEU A 5 -17.06 59.38 30.52
C LEU A 5 -16.07 59.71 29.38
N SER A 6 -15.21 60.68 29.55
CA SER A 6 -14.14 61.04 28.60
C SER A 6 -13.05 59.96 28.57
N CYS A 7 -12.65 59.46 29.75
CA CYS A 7 -11.69 58.33 29.84
C CYS A 7 -12.24 57.04 29.23
N ILE A 8 -13.51 56.73 29.44
CA ILE A 8 -14.17 55.56 28.84
C ILE A 8 -14.22 55.68 27.30
N LYS A 9 -14.58 56.86 26.77
CA LYS A 9 -14.58 57.10 25.32
C LYS A 9 -13.18 57.03 24.71
N PHE A 10 -12.15 57.46 25.42
CA PHE A 10 -10.76 57.34 24.98
C PHE A 10 -10.27 55.89 24.97
N ALA A 11 -10.52 55.12 26.03
CA ALA A 11 -10.21 53.71 26.09
C ALA A 11 -10.94 52.91 24.98
N TRP A 12 -12.22 53.23 24.71
CA TRP A 12 -12.99 52.61 23.63
C TRP A 12 -12.40 52.91 22.24
N ARG A 13 -11.88 54.13 22.01
CA ARG A 13 -11.20 54.48 20.76
C ARG A 13 -9.88 53.70 20.58
N ILE A 14 -9.11 53.52 21.64
CA ILE A 14 -7.88 52.71 21.62
C ILE A 14 -8.21 51.26 21.33
N LEU A 15 -9.21 50.67 21.97
CA LEU A 15 -9.66 49.28 21.75
C LEU A 15 -10.11 49.06 20.30
N ASN A 16 -10.91 50.00 19.75
CA ASN A 16 -11.31 49.93 18.36
C ASN A 16 -10.12 50.06 17.39
N PHE A 17 -9.18 50.98 17.66
CA PHE A 17 -7.97 51.11 16.85
C PHE A 17 -7.12 49.83 16.86
N ILE A 18 -6.93 49.22 18.03
CA ILE A 18 -6.19 47.93 18.14
C ILE A 18 -6.94 46.83 17.40
N ARG A 19 -8.26 46.71 17.56
CA ARG A 19 -9.09 45.74 16.82
C ARG A 19 -8.93 45.95 15.31
N ASP A 20 -9.07 47.18 14.81
CA ASP A 20 -9.00 47.46 13.37
C ASP A 20 -7.59 47.24 12.83
N LEU A 21 -6.55 47.54 13.61
CA LEU A 21 -5.15 47.22 13.27
C LEU A 21 -4.92 45.70 13.15
N VAL A 22 -5.40 44.91 14.12
CA VAL A 22 -5.29 43.46 14.12
C VAL A 22 -6.07 42.85 12.94
N MET A 23 -7.31 43.33 12.73
CA MET A 23 -8.14 42.84 11.61
C MET A 23 -7.51 43.17 10.25
N ASN A 24 -6.94 44.35 10.07
CA ASN A 24 -6.25 44.73 8.84
C ASN A 24 -4.96 43.92 8.63
N LEU A 25 -4.23 43.61 9.71
CA LEU A 25 -3.04 42.77 9.65
C LEU A 25 -3.41 41.33 9.26
N VAL A 26 -4.45 40.77 9.88
CA VAL A 26 -4.97 39.42 9.55
C VAL A 26 -5.46 39.39 8.10
N PHE A 27 -6.17 40.42 7.65
CA PHE A 27 -6.62 40.54 6.26
C PHE A 27 -5.44 40.63 5.27
N LEU A 28 -4.40 41.39 5.62
CA LEU A 28 -3.18 41.49 4.80
C LEU A 28 -2.46 40.15 4.69
N VAL A 29 -2.31 39.44 5.81
CA VAL A 29 -1.73 38.07 5.83
C VAL A 29 -2.58 37.14 4.99
N PHE A 30 -3.90 37.19 5.12
CA PHE A 30 -4.81 36.37 4.31
C PHE A 30 -4.68 36.67 2.81
N VAL A 31 -4.58 37.95 2.41
CA VAL A 31 -4.34 38.34 1.01
C VAL A 31 -2.97 37.85 0.51
N LEU A 32 -1.92 37.94 1.33
CA LEU A 32 -0.59 37.45 0.98
C LEU A 32 -0.58 35.92 0.82
N VAL A 33 -1.28 35.20 1.67
CA VAL A 33 -1.46 33.76 1.55
C VAL A 33 -2.24 33.41 0.27
N LEU A 34 -3.33 34.11 -0.03
CA LEU A 34 -4.08 33.93 -1.27
C LEU A 34 -3.25 34.23 -2.52
N LEU A 35 -2.43 35.28 -2.50
CA LEU A 35 -1.50 35.60 -3.60
C LEU A 35 -0.39 34.53 -3.75
N SER A 36 0.15 34.03 -2.63
CA SER A 36 1.11 32.91 -2.63
C SER A 36 0.50 31.65 -3.23
N VAL A 37 -0.72 31.30 -2.82
CA VAL A 37 -1.46 30.13 -3.37
C VAL A 37 -1.77 30.34 -4.85
N ALA A 38 -2.18 31.54 -5.25
CA ALA A 38 -2.44 31.86 -6.66
C ALA A 38 -1.18 31.82 -7.52
N THR A 39 -0.03 32.28 -7.00
CA THR A 39 1.26 32.20 -7.71
C THR A 39 1.76 30.75 -7.80
N LEU A 40 1.56 29.94 -6.77
CA LEU A 40 1.82 28.48 -6.80
C LEU A 40 0.91 27.80 -7.84
N MET A 41 -0.38 28.09 -7.88
CA MET A 41 -1.31 27.53 -8.86
C MET A 41 -0.97 27.92 -10.31
N ILE A 42 -0.53 29.15 -10.55
CA ILE A 42 -0.12 29.62 -11.89
C ILE A 42 1.24 29.00 -12.29
N GLY A 43 2.09 28.67 -11.31
CA GLY A 43 3.37 27.99 -11.53
C GLY A 43 3.26 26.50 -11.86
N VAL A 44 2.21 25.83 -11.39
CA VAL A 44 1.99 24.39 -11.60
C VAL A 44 1.52 24.07 -13.03
N ASP A 45 0.88 25.02 -13.73
CA ASP A 45 0.33 24.80 -15.08
C ASP A 45 1.35 25.00 -16.22
N LYS A 46 2.63 25.22 -15.90
CA LYS A 46 3.75 25.25 -16.84
C LYS A 46 4.86 24.30 -16.42
N SER A 47 4.55 23.03 -16.35
CA SER A 47 5.58 21.99 -16.50
C SER A 47 6.10 22.06 -17.94
N GLU A 48 7.06 22.96 -18.23
CA GLU A 48 7.89 22.82 -19.40
C GLU A 48 8.51 21.42 -19.32
N LYS A 49 8.16 20.54 -20.29
CA LYS A 49 8.77 19.20 -20.38
C LYS A 49 10.27 19.37 -20.21
N THR A 50 10.82 18.78 -19.17
CA THR A 50 12.26 18.81 -18.93
C THR A 50 12.93 18.10 -20.10
N VAL A 51 13.53 18.84 -21.01
CA VAL A 51 14.25 18.26 -22.16
C VAL A 51 15.69 17.99 -21.73
N LEU A 52 16.01 16.74 -21.50
CA LEU A 52 17.41 16.30 -21.32
C LEU A 52 18.08 16.28 -22.69
N ARG A 53 19.29 16.85 -22.81
CA ARG A 53 20.04 16.92 -24.06
C ARG A 53 21.43 16.33 -23.89
N GLY A 54 21.82 15.47 -24.82
CA GLY A 54 23.13 14.85 -24.85
C GLY A 54 23.34 13.81 -23.76
N ASP A 55 24.55 13.32 -23.64
CA ASP A 55 24.96 12.30 -22.69
C ASP A 55 24.61 12.70 -21.24
N GLN A 56 23.86 11.86 -20.53
CA GLN A 56 23.43 12.06 -19.14
C GLN A 56 24.29 11.25 -18.15
N GLY A 57 25.20 10.40 -18.62
CA GLY A 57 25.96 9.49 -17.77
C GLY A 57 25.11 8.31 -17.29
N ALA A 58 24.90 8.17 -16.00
CA ALA A 58 24.04 7.11 -15.45
C ALA A 58 22.69 7.66 -14.97
N LEU A 59 21.64 6.83 -15.00
CA LEU A 59 20.44 7.06 -14.24
C LEU A 59 20.73 6.79 -12.76
N LEU A 60 20.48 7.76 -11.89
CA LEU A 60 20.60 7.61 -10.44
C LEU A 60 19.22 7.32 -9.84
N LEU A 61 19.04 6.12 -9.34
CA LEU A 61 17.86 5.72 -8.59
C LEU A 61 18.11 5.94 -7.09
N ASN A 62 17.74 7.11 -6.60
CA ASN A 62 17.95 7.59 -5.22
C ASN A 62 16.60 7.77 -4.50
N LEU A 63 15.89 6.68 -4.26
CA LEU A 63 14.57 6.69 -3.66
C LEU A 63 14.66 6.94 -2.15
N ASP A 64 14.22 8.11 -1.67
CA ASP A 64 14.09 8.42 -0.23
C ASP A 64 12.65 8.14 0.23
N GLY A 65 12.32 6.87 0.39
CA GLY A 65 10.99 6.40 0.74
C GLY A 65 10.75 4.95 0.37
N TYR A 66 9.51 4.60 0.07
CA TYR A 66 9.12 3.21 -0.21
C TYR A 66 8.32 3.07 -1.51
N LEU A 67 8.34 1.85 -2.08
CA LEU A 67 7.57 1.51 -3.28
C LEU A 67 6.11 1.20 -2.92
N ALA A 68 5.20 1.71 -3.74
CA ALA A 68 3.75 1.44 -3.67
C ALA A 68 3.14 1.43 -5.08
N ASP A 69 1.91 0.99 -5.20
CA ASP A 69 1.21 1.00 -6.48
C ASP A 69 0.76 2.41 -6.88
N ASN A 70 0.29 3.21 -5.94
CA ASN A 70 -0.12 4.59 -6.20
C ASN A 70 1.05 5.58 -6.11
N ARG A 71 0.99 6.63 -6.92
CA ARG A 71 1.82 7.82 -6.71
C ARG A 71 1.34 8.59 -5.50
N ASP A 72 2.26 9.08 -4.68
CA ASP A 72 1.95 10.24 -3.85
C ASP A 72 1.61 11.42 -4.77
N GLU A 73 0.36 11.86 -4.75
CA GLU A 73 0.05 13.17 -5.30
C GLU A 73 0.80 14.18 -4.43
N LYS A 74 1.87 14.79 -5.00
CA LYS A 74 2.69 15.81 -4.31
C LYS A 74 1.77 16.93 -3.81
N ASN A 75 1.30 16.79 -2.60
CA ASN A 75 0.60 17.84 -1.90
C ASN A 75 1.67 18.65 -1.14
N ASP A 76 2.49 19.40 -1.93
CA ASP A 76 3.64 20.17 -1.43
C ASP A 76 3.29 21.02 -0.20
N PHE A 77 2.05 21.51 -0.14
CA PHE A 77 1.58 22.29 1.01
C PHE A 77 1.35 21.43 2.26
N LYS A 78 0.84 20.21 2.10
CA LYS A 78 0.59 19.29 3.22
C LYS A 78 1.89 18.67 3.72
N THR A 79 2.78 18.32 2.82
CA THR A 79 4.13 17.86 3.14
C THR A 79 4.88 18.94 3.90
N LEU A 80 4.82 20.19 3.44
CA LEU A 80 5.40 21.35 4.13
C LEU A 80 4.81 21.55 5.53
N LEU A 81 3.48 21.44 5.70
CA LEU A 81 2.84 21.58 7.02
C LEU A 81 3.25 20.47 7.99
N LYS A 82 3.40 19.23 7.50
CA LYS A 82 3.83 18.09 8.31
C LYS A 82 5.32 18.16 8.64
N GLU A 83 6.15 18.62 7.72
CA GLU A 83 7.57 18.93 7.98
C GLU A 83 7.74 20.05 9.02
N LEU A 84 6.91 21.08 8.97
CA LEU A 84 6.88 22.14 9.98
C LEU A 84 6.45 21.63 11.37
N ASP A 85 5.65 20.56 11.41
CA ASP A 85 5.24 19.88 12.65
C ASP A 85 6.26 18.82 13.11
N GLY A 86 7.39 18.69 12.40
CA GLY A 86 8.49 17.76 12.72
C GLY A 86 8.18 16.30 12.44
N GLN A 87 7.18 16.02 11.62
CA GLN A 87 6.85 14.67 11.15
C GLN A 87 7.58 14.39 9.83
N ASN A 88 8.58 13.53 9.87
CA ASN A 88 9.22 13.01 8.66
C ASN A 88 8.30 11.91 8.11
N ILE A 89 7.58 12.19 7.02
CA ILE A 89 6.75 11.19 6.34
C ILE A 89 7.58 10.65 5.17
N PRO A 90 7.82 9.32 5.11
CA PRO A 90 8.51 8.73 3.99
C PRO A 90 7.74 8.99 2.69
N GLN A 91 8.46 9.35 1.64
CA GLN A 91 7.89 9.54 0.31
C GLN A 91 7.45 8.19 -0.26
N GLN A 92 6.33 8.20 -0.99
CA GLN A 92 5.80 7.05 -1.69
C GLN A 92 6.17 7.15 -3.18
N TYR A 93 6.84 6.13 -3.71
CA TYR A 93 7.21 6.06 -5.11
C TYR A 93 6.35 5.02 -5.82
N SER A 94 5.77 5.38 -6.95
CA SER A 94 5.05 4.41 -7.77
C SER A 94 6.03 3.37 -8.33
N THR A 95 5.81 2.11 -8.01
CA THR A 95 6.57 0.98 -8.56
C THR A 95 6.58 1.01 -10.08
N PHE A 96 5.44 1.38 -10.69
CA PHE A 96 5.29 1.44 -12.15
C PHE A 96 6.09 2.57 -12.78
N ASP A 97 6.26 3.70 -12.09
CA ASP A 97 7.08 4.81 -12.57
C ASP A 97 8.56 4.47 -12.50
N VAL A 98 8.97 3.77 -11.46
CA VAL A 98 10.35 3.31 -11.30
C VAL A 98 10.70 2.32 -12.41
N VAL A 99 9.83 1.33 -12.67
CA VAL A 99 10.00 0.37 -13.77
C VAL A 99 10.04 1.10 -15.11
N TYR A 100 9.09 2.01 -15.38
CA TYR A 100 9.06 2.77 -16.62
C TYR A 100 10.32 3.60 -16.86
N ALA A 101 10.87 4.22 -15.82
CA ALA A 101 12.13 4.98 -15.93
C ALA A 101 13.32 4.06 -16.23
N ILE A 102 13.39 2.87 -15.62
CA ILE A 102 14.47 1.90 -15.86
C ILE A 102 14.39 1.34 -17.29
N ASP A 103 13.19 0.91 -17.74
CA ASP A 103 12.99 0.37 -19.09
C ASP A 103 13.26 1.42 -20.16
N SER A 104 12.83 2.66 -19.94
CA SER A 104 13.15 3.77 -20.86
C SER A 104 14.64 4.06 -20.91
N ALA A 105 15.33 4.02 -19.77
CA ALA A 105 16.78 4.23 -19.69
C ALA A 105 17.56 3.09 -20.34
N ALA A 106 17.04 1.87 -20.36
CA ALA A 106 17.66 0.76 -21.09
C ALA A 106 17.77 1.03 -22.58
N GLN A 107 16.80 1.73 -23.16
CA GLN A 107 16.71 2.05 -24.59
C GLN A 107 17.30 3.43 -24.94
N ASP A 108 17.62 4.28 -23.96
CA ASP A 108 18.15 5.63 -24.17
C ASP A 108 19.68 5.61 -24.33
N ASP A 109 20.17 5.91 -25.51
CA ASP A 109 21.62 6.00 -25.81
C ASP A 109 22.37 7.06 -24.99
N ASN A 110 21.66 8.03 -24.40
CA ASN A 110 22.24 9.04 -23.52
C ASN A 110 22.46 8.55 -22.09
N ILE A 111 21.91 7.41 -21.72
CA ILE A 111 22.12 6.74 -20.43
C ILE A 111 23.10 5.60 -20.61
N ARG A 112 24.21 5.62 -19.85
CA ARG A 112 25.31 4.65 -19.97
C ARG A 112 25.30 3.58 -18.89
N GLY A 113 24.52 3.77 -17.83
CA GLY A 113 24.41 2.82 -16.72
C GLY A 113 23.33 3.20 -15.74
N LEU A 114 23.15 2.38 -14.71
CA LEU A 114 22.21 2.57 -13.61
C LEU A 114 22.97 2.53 -12.27
N VAL A 115 22.73 3.51 -11.42
CA VAL A 115 23.27 3.57 -10.07
C VAL A 115 22.10 3.51 -9.08
N LEU A 116 22.10 2.49 -8.20
CA LEU A 116 21.13 2.33 -7.14
C LEU A 116 21.75 2.90 -5.84
N ASP A 117 21.38 4.11 -5.44
CA ASP A 117 21.67 4.64 -4.11
C ASP A 117 20.53 4.26 -3.17
N LEU A 118 20.77 3.26 -2.32
CA LEU A 118 19.75 2.67 -1.47
C LEU A 118 19.84 3.14 0.00
N ASN A 119 20.61 4.19 0.29
CA ASN A 119 20.82 4.66 1.66
C ASN A 119 19.52 5.01 2.41
N PHE A 120 18.57 5.64 1.72
CA PHE A 120 17.32 6.09 2.30
C PHE A 120 16.11 5.29 1.82
N PHE A 121 16.33 4.29 0.98
CA PHE A 121 15.28 3.41 0.50
C PHE A 121 14.71 2.55 1.62
N GLN A 122 13.40 2.65 1.83
CA GLN A 122 12.71 1.96 2.92
C GLN A 122 12.12 0.61 2.52
N GLY A 123 12.14 0.29 1.23
CA GLY A 123 11.65 -0.98 0.70
C GLY A 123 10.31 -0.86 -0.03
N GLY A 124 9.59 -1.96 -0.04
CA GLY A 124 8.28 -2.19 -0.63
C GLY A 124 7.84 -3.60 -0.31
N ASP A 125 6.66 -4.01 -0.77
CA ASP A 125 6.31 -5.42 -0.72
C ASP A 125 7.20 -6.23 -1.69
N LEU A 126 7.33 -7.52 -1.42
CA LEU A 126 8.25 -8.36 -2.20
C LEU A 126 7.90 -8.43 -3.70
N PRO A 127 6.62 -8.50 -4.11
CA PRO A 127 6.23 -8.36 -5.51
C PRO A 127 6.68 -7.06 -6.18
N ALA A 128 6.56 -5.92 -5.49
CA ALA A 128 7.04 -4.64 -6.03
C ALA A 128 8.57 -4.62 -6.20
N LEU A 129 9.30 -5.18 -5.21
CA LEU A 129 10.75 -5.31 -5.29
C LEU A 129 11.18 -6.27 -6.42
N GLU A 130 10.47 -7.37 -6.66
CA GLU A 130 10.74 -8.28 -7.77
C GLU A 130 10.47 -7.60 -9.11
N TYR A 131 9.38 -6.87 -9.25
CA TYR A 131 9.05 -6.18 -10.50
C TYR A 131 10.09 -5.12 -10.88
N VAL A 132 10.58 -4.33 -9.91
CA VAL A 132 11.72 -3.42 -10.13
C VAL A 132 13.00 -4.21 -10.42
N GLY A 133 13.22 -5.34 -9.74
CA GLY A 133 14.36 -6.22 -9.99
C GLY A 133 14.38 -6.78 -11.41
N GLU A 134 13.24 -7.22 -11.94
CA GLU A 134 13.10 -7.69 -13.32
C GLU A 134 13.42 -6.55 -14.33
N ALA A 135 12.97 -5.33 -14.07
CA ALA A 135 13.35 -4.18 -14.89
C ALA A 135 14.86 -3.91 -14.87
N ILE A 136 15.52 -4.12 -13.71
CA ILE A 136 16.99 -4.02 -13.62
C ILE A 136 17.67 -5.16 -14.42
N GLU A 137 17.14 -6.38 -14.39
CA GLU A 137 17.65 -7.48 -15.23
C GLU A 137 17.54 -7.14 -16.73
N ASN A 138 16.38 -6.67 -17.17
CA ASN A 138 16.16 -6.21 -18.55
C ASN A 138 17.10 -5.05 -18.92
N PHE A 139 17.33 -4.12 -18.00
CA PHE A 139 18.30 -3.04 -18.21
C PHE A 139 19.72 -3.58 -18.47
N LYS A 140 20.16 -4.59 -17.73
CA LYS A 140 21.47 -5.25 -17.92
C LYS A 140 21.57 -5.94 -19.28
N GLU A 141 20.48 -6.47 -19.83
CA GLU A 141 20.45 -7.06 -21.17
C GLU A 141 20.79 -6.05 -22.27
N SER A 142 20.59 -4.74 -22.03
CA SER A 142 21.07 -3.68 -22.93
C SER A 142 22.60 -3.52 -22.98
N GLY A 143 23.34 -4.27 -22.14
CA GLY A 143 24.80 -4.20 -22.02
C GLY A 143 25.30 -3.06 -21.13
N LYS A 144 24.40 -2.33 -20.47
CA LYS A 144 24.72 -1.21 -19.58
C LYS A 144 24.93 -1.73 -18.15
N GLN A 145 25.93 -1.16 -17.46
CA GLN A 145 26.31 -1.61 -16.11
C GLN A 145 25.38 -1.07 -15.04
N VAL A 146 25.10 -1.91 -14.02
CA VAL A 146 24.33 -1.57 -12.83
C VAL A 146 25.20 -1.64 -11.60
N ILE A 147 25.26 -0.54 -10.81
CA ILE A 147 26.02 -0.46 -9.57
C ILE A 147 25.08 -0.11 -8.43
N ALA A 148 25.14 -0.88 -7.33
CA ALA A 148 24.40 -0.59 -6.11
C ALA A 148 25.36 -0.13 -4.99
N TYR A 149 24.90 0.86 -4.21
CA TYR A 149 25.59 1.34 -3.03
C TYR A 149 24.60 1.64 -1.90
N SER A 150 25.02 1.29 -0.68
CA SER A 150 24.43 1.79 0.56
C SER A 150 25.51 1.79 1.66
N ASP A 151 25.40 2.68 2.65
CA ASP A 151 26.25 2.62 3.82
C ASP A 151 26.00 1.34 4.62
N ASN A 152 24.73 0.95 4.76
CA ASN A 152 24.26 -0.32 5.32
C ASN A 152 23.09 -0.81 4.48
N TYR A 153 22.93 -2.10 4.37
CA TYR A 153 21.78 -2.70 3.71
C TYR A 153 20.86 -3.37 4.73
N ASN A 154 19.59 -2.98 4.76
CA ASN A 154 18.54 -3.83 5.31
C ASN A 154 18.13 -4.90 4.28
N GLN A 155 17.24 -5.80 4.67
CA GLN A 155 16.83 -6.94 3.85
C GLN A 155 16.17 -6.52 2.52
N ALA A 156 15.31 -5.50 2.51
CA ALA A 156 14.64 -5.00 1.30
C ALA A 156 15.62 -4.26 0.38
N GLN A 157 16.49 -3.40 0.94
CA GLN A 157 17.56 -2.74 0.19
C GLN A 157 18.49 -3.76 -0.47
N TYR A 158 18.89 -4.79 0.30
CA TYR A 158 19.79 -5.81 -0.22
C TYR A 158 19.12 -6.67 -1.30
N PHE A 159 17.83 -6.96 -1.17
CA PHE A 159 17.09 -7.68 -2.20
C PHE A 159 17.22 -6.96 -3.55
N LEU A 160 16.94 -5.66 -3.58
CA LEU A 160 17.05 -4.87 -4.81
C LEU A 160 18.51 -4.73 -5.27
N ALA A 161 19.46 -4.50 -4.34
CA ALA A 161 20.88 -4.45 -4.66
C ALA A 161 21.39 -5.75 -5.28
N SER A 162 20.79 -6.91 -4.92
CA SER A 162 21.24 -8.22 -5.41
C SER A 162 21.20 -8.35 -6.93
N TYR A 163 20.35 -7.58 -7.61
CA TYR A 163 20.24 -7.54 -9.07
C TYR A 163 21.38 -6.77 -9.77
N ALA A 164 22.15 -5.95 -9.03
CA ALA A 164 23.24 -5.17 -9.60
C ALA A 164 24.46 -6.05 -9.97
N ASP A 165 25.22 -5.59 -10.98
CA ASP A 165 26.49 -6.24 -11.38
C ASP A 165 27.54 -6.11 -10.26
N GLU A 166 27.60 -4.93 -9.63
CA GLU A 166 28.51 -4.65 -8.52
C GLU A 166 27.75 -4.04 -7.34
N ILE A 167 27.98 -4.59 -6.16
CA ILE A 167 27.37 -4.13 -4.91
C ILE A 167 28.48 -3.63 -3.98
N TYR A 168 28.38 -2.39 -3.59
CA TYR A 168 29.31 -1.75 -2.66
C TYR A 168 28.62 -1.28 -1.40
N MET A 169 29.36 -1.28 -0.29
CA MET A 169 28.91 -0.75 0.97
C MET A 169 30.05 0.01 1.67
N ASN A 170 29.72 0.79 2.69
CA ASN A 170 30.71 1.45 3.52
C ASN A 170 31.63 0.43 4.20
N PRO A 171 32.94 0.70 4.37
CA PRO A 171 33.87 -0.21 5.05
C PRO A 171 33.48 -0.59 6.48
N THR A 172 32.68 0.22 7.15
CA THR A 172 32.14 -0.06 8.50
C THR A 172 30.68 -0.52 8.47
N GLY A 173 30.14 -0.76 7.28
CA GLY A 173 28.75 -1.13 7.07
C GLY A 173 28.45 -2.61 7.35
N SER A 174 27.20 -2.95 7.16
CA SER A 174 26.69 -4.31 7.30
C SER A 174 25.57 -4.60 6.29
N VAL A 175 25.30 -5.88 6.08
CA VAL A 175 24.10 -6.36 5.38
C VAL A 175 23.29 -7.18 6.37
N SER A 176 22.08 -6.73 6.69
CA SER A 176 21.17 -7.39 7.62
C SER A 176 20.13 -8.19 6.83
N ILE A 177 20.27 -9.52 6.89
CA ILE A 177 19.34 -10.49 6.31
C ILE A 177 18.89 -11.40 7.45
N ASP A 178 17.88 -10.94 8.20
CA ASP A 178 17.53 -11.50 9.50
C ASP A 178 16.34 -12.46 9.47
N GLY A 179 15.62 -12.50 8.34
CA GLY A 179 14.41 -13.32 8.15
C GLY A 179 13.13 -12.48 8.17
N LEU A 180 12.00 -13.19 8.14
CA LEU A 180 10.68 -12.57 8.18
C LEU A 180 10.02 -12.85 9.52
N ALA A 181 9.40 -11.84 10.10
CA ALA A 181 8.67 -11.96 11.35
C ALA A 181 7.33 -11.22 11.27
N GLN A 182 6.34 -11.77 11.95
CA GLN A 182 5.05 -11.12 12.15
C GLN A 182 4.57 -11.35 13.57
N GLU A 183 4.30 -10.28 14.28
CA GLU A 183 3.74 -10.29 15.63
C GLU A 183 2.39 -9.57 15.65
N THR A 184 1.47 -10.11 16.43
CA THR A 184 0.13 -9.54 16.65
C THR A 184 -0.12 -9.36 18.13
N LEU A 185 -0.63 -8.19 18.52
CA LEU A 185 -1.02 -7.93 19.91
C LEU A 185 -2.35 -8.58 20.22
N TYR A 186 -2.47 -9.18 21.40
CA TYR A 186 -3.67 -9.83 21.92
C TYR A 186 -4.25 -9.04 23.09
N PHE A 187 -5.54 -8.78 23.07
CA PHE A 187 -6.21 -7.83 23.97
C PHE A 187 -7.21 -8.50 24.91
N LYS A 188 -7.37 -9.83 24.87
CA LYS A 188 -8.38 -10.54 25.68
C LYS A 188 -8.32 -10.19 27.17
N ASP A 189 -7.15 -10.32 27.80
CA ASP A 189 -7.01 -10.02 29.23
C ASP A 189 -7.27 -8.55 29.56
N MET A 190 -6.96 -7.63 28.65
CA MET A 190 -7.29 -6.21 28.80
C MET A 190 -8.82 -6.01 28.73
N LEU A 191 -9.48 -6.62 27.75
CA LEU A 191 -10.93 -6.55 27.58
C LEU A 191 -11.66 -7.17 28.78
N ASP A 192 -11.19 -8.32 29.29
CA ASP A 192 -11.72 -8.97 30.50
C ASP A 192 -11.57 -8.04 31.72
N LYS A 193 -10.40 -7.40 31.93
CA LYS A 193 -10.21 -6.44 33.04
C LYS A 193 -11.11 -5.22 32.92
N LEU A 194 -11.41 -4.78 31.73
CA LEU A 194 -12.32 -3.67 31.43
C LEU A 194 -13.80 -4.12 31.42
N GLU A 195 -14.05 -5.41 31.52
CA GLU A 195 -15.39 -6.03 31.40
C GLU A 195 -16.10 -5.65 30.09
N VAL A 196 -15.32 -5.59 28.96
CA VAL A 196 -15.83 -5.41 27.61
C VAL A 196 -16.20 -6.77 27.05
N ASN A 197 -17.42 -6.91 26.52
CA ASN A 197 -17.90 -8.14 25.89
C ASN A 197 -17.72 -8.05 24.35
N PRO A 198 -16.70 -8.70 23.73
CA PRO A 198 -16.60 -8.79 22.28
C PRO A 198 -17.54 -9.88 21.76
N HIS A 199 -18.63 -9.49 21.11
CA HIS A 199 -19.48 -10.43 20.37
C HIS A 199 -18.86 -10.64 18.99
N VAL A 200 -18.41 -11.86 18.72
CA VAL A 200 -17.75 -12.23 17.47
C VAL A 200 -18.55 -13.27 16.73
N PHE A 201 -18.79 -12.99 15.46
CA PHE A 201 -19.47 -13.85 14.51
C PHE A 201 -18.49 -14.14 13.37
N ARG A 202 -18.20 -15.39 13.07
CA ARG A 202 -17.26 -15.75 12.00
C ARG A 202 -17.55 -17.12 11.41
N VAL A 203 -17.13 -17.32 10.17
CA VAL A 203 -17.01 -18.62 9.53
C VAL A 203 -15.60 -18.77 8.97
N GLY A 204 -15.02 -19.93 9.19
CA GLY A 204 -13.67 -20.29 8.74
C GLY A 204 -12.70 -20.53 9.90
N THR A 205 -12.13 -21.73 9.93
CA THR A 205 -11.19 -22.19 10.96
C THR A 205 -9.95 -21.29 11.05
N TYR A 206 -9.46 -20.82 9.90
CA TYR A 206 -8.27 -19.98 9.77
C TYR A 206 -8.57 -18.49 9.73
N LYS A 207 -9.86 -18.07 9.86
CA LYS A 207 -10.22 -16.62 9.90
C LYS A 207 -9.85 -16.04 11.25
N SER A 208 -8.57 -15.77 11.43
CA SER A 208 -7.94 -15.37 12.70
C SER A 208 -8.02 -13.86 13.01
N ALA A 209 -8.61 -13.05 12.13
CA ALA A 209 -8.70 -11.60 12.28
C ALA A 209 -9.29 -11.13 13.65
N VAL A 210 -10.15 -11.92 14.25
CA VAL A 210 -10.80 -11.61 15.54
C VAL A 210 -10.17 -12.31 16.74
N GLU A 211 -9.19 -13.19 16.55
CA GLU A 211 -8.51 -13.88 17.65
C GLU A 211 -7.84 -12.93 18.67
N PRO A 212 -7.25 -11.80 18.27
CA PRO A 212 -6.69 -10.84 19.21
C PRO A 212 -7.64 -10.35 20.30
N TYR A 213 -8.93 -10.43 20.06
CA TYR A 213 -9.96 -9.99 21.03
C TYR A 213 -10.55 -11.14 21.86
N LEU A 214 -10.29 -12.39 21.47
CA LEU A 214 -10.85 -13.60 22.07
C LEU A 214 -9.83 -14.45 22.82
N ARG A 215 -8.54 -14.26 22.54
CA ARG A 215 -7.43 -15.11 23.02
C ARG A 215 -6.25 -14.24 23.44
N ASN A 216 -5.29 -14.84 24.15
CA ASN A 216 -4.02 -14.19 24.51
C ASN A 216 -2.85 -14.64 23.63
N GLU A 217 -3.09 -15.53 22.66
CA GLU A 217 -2.11 -16.08 21.73
C GLU A 217 -2.81 -16.59 20.48
N MET A 218 -2.03 -16.84 19.42
CA MET A 218 -2.53 -17.43 18.17
C MET A 218 -3.09 -18.84 18.42
N SER A 219 -4.15 -19.21 17.68
CA SER A 219 -4.53 -20.61 17.55
C SER A 219 -3.46 -21.41 16.84
N ASP A 220 -3.45 -22.74 17.05
CA ASP A 220 -2.50 -23.62 16.37
C ASP A 220 -2.68 -23.55 14.85
N GLU A 221 -3.93 -23.46 14.38
CA GLU A 221 -4.27 -23.32 12.97
C GLU A 221 -3.78 -21.99 12.39
N ALA A 222 -4.00 -20.87 13.08
CA ALA A 222 -3.51 -19.56 12.63
C ALA A 222 -1.98 -19.54 12.59
N LYS A 223 -1.32 -20.11 13.61
CA LYS A 223 0.13 -20.20 13.70
C LYS A 223 0.71 -21.09 12.58
N ALA A 224 0.11 -22.24 12.33
CA ALA A 224 0.54 -23.15 11.27
C ALA A 224 0.40 -22.50 9.88
N ASN A 225 -0.73 -21.82 9.63
CA ASN A 225 -0.96 -21.10 8.38
C ASN A 225 0.05 -19.96 8.18
N LEU A 226 0.27 -19.13 9.20
CA LEU A 226 1.24 -18.04 9.16
C LEU A 226 2.67 -18.55 8.92
N GLN A 227 3.10 -19.57 9.67
CA GLN A 227 4.45 -20.14 9.54
C GLN A 227 4.68 -20.74 8.16
N ARG A 228 3.66 -21.38 7.56
CA ARG A 228 3.76 -21.98 6.22
C ARG A 228 4.09 -20.93 5.16
N TRP A 229 3.25 -19.90 5.02
CA TRP A 229 3.46 -18.91 3.96
C TRP A 229 4.65 -17.99 4.24
N LEU A 230 4.99 -17.68 5.50
CA LEU A 230 6.23 -16.96 5.84
C LEU A 230 7.47 -17.76 5.42
N ASN A 231 7.49 -19.07 5.69
CA ASN A 231 8.60 -19.93 5.28
C ASN A 231 8.73 -20.00 3.76
N THR A 232 7.60 -20.08 3.04
CA THR A 232 7.59 -20.11 1.57
C THR A 232 8.14 -18.78 1.01
N MET A 233 7.65 -17.65 1.49
CA MET A 233 8.13 -16.32 1.09
C MET A 233 9.62 -16.12 1.40
N TRP A 234 10.07 -16.57 2.57
CA TRP A 234 11.48 -16.53 2.96
C TRP A 234 12.37 -17.39 2.05
N ASN A 235 11.87 -18.53 1.63
CA ASN A 235 12.59 -19.40 0.68
C ASN A 235 12.66 -18.74 -0.71
N HIS A 236 11.59 -18.10 -1.19
CA HIS A 236 11.62 -17.33 -2.43
C HIS A 236 12.64 -16.19 -2.38
N TYR A 237 12.67 -15.41 -1.28
CA TYR A 237 13.66 -14.37 -1.07
C TYR A 237 15.10 -14.92 -1.18
N LYS A 238 15.41 -15.95 -0.40
CA LYS A 238 16.76 -16.57 -0.41
C LYS A 238 17.13 -17.14 -1.78
N GLN A 239 16.18 -17.75 -2.46
CA GLN A 239 16.39 -18.32 -3.78
C GLN A 239 16.73 -17.21 -4.78
N ARG A 240 15.94 -16.15 -4.86
CA ARG A 240 16.18 -15.04 -5.78
C ARG A 240 17.55 -14.38 -5.54
N VAL A 241 17.87 -14.07 -4.29
CA VAL A 241 19.19 -13.51 -3.94
C VAL A 241 20.33 -14.47 -4.31
N ALA A 242 20.16 -15.77 -4.08
CA ALA A 242 21.17 -16.78 -4.43
C ALA A 242 21.40 -16.86 -5.94
N GLU A 243 20.32 -16.82 -6.74
CA GLU A 243 20.36 -16.78 -8.20
C GLU A 243 21.08 -15.51 -8.70
N ASN A 244 20.69 -14.34 -8.20
CA ASN A 244 21.26 -13.06 -8.59
C ASN A 244 22.76 -12.95 -8.28
N ARG A 245 23.22 -13.59 -7.19
CA ARG A 245 24.62 -13.53 -6.73
C ARG A 245 25.47 -14.73 -7.14
N ASP A 246 24.90 -15.72 -7.83
CA ASP A 246 25.53 -17.01 -8.16
C ASP A 246 26.18 -17.68 -6.94
N ILE A 247 25.37 -17.84 -5.86
CA ILE A 247 25.77 -18.46 -4.60
C ILE A 247 24.73 -19.49 -4.13
N GLN A 248 25.10 -20.30 -3.15
CA GLN A 248 24.14 -21.21 -2.49
C GLN A 248 23.15 -20.43 -1.60
N GLN A 249 21.89 -20.86 -1.51
CA GLN A 249 20.90 -20.27 -0.60
C GLN A 249 21.37 -20.21 0.87
N SER A 250 22.12 -21.22 1.32
CA SER A 250 22.72 -21.22 2.66
C SER A 250 23.79 -20.16 2.87
N ALA A 251 24.33 -19.59 1.82
CA ALA A 251 25.25 -18.45 1.89
C ALA A 251 24.51 -17.13 2.04
N VAL A 252 23.26 -17.02 1.58
CA VAL A 252 22.43 -15.81 1.73
C VAL A 252 22.09 -15.58 3.20
N ALA A 253 21.48 -16.58 3.84
CA ALA A 253 21.10 -16.51 5.25
C ALA A 253 21.33 -17.89 5.90
N PRO A 254 22.44 -18.10 6.59
CA PRO A 254 22.68 -19.30 7.37
C PRO A 254 21.81 -19.31 8.63
N ASP A 255 21.75 -20.47 9.29
CA ASP A 255 21.13 -20.50 10.62
C ASP A 255 21.90 -19.63 11.63
N ALA A 256 21.21 -19.20 12.68
CA ALA A 256 21.76 -18.26 13.66
C ALA A 256 23.02 -18.76 14.36
N HIS A 257 23.18 -20.07 14.57
CA HIS A 257 24.37 -20.65 15.20
C HIS A 257 25.58 -20.58 14.27
N THR A 258 25.40 -20.91 13.00
CA THR A 258 26.44 -20.81 11.96
C THR A 258 26.85 -19.35 11.77
N PHE A 259 25.88 -18.43 11.64
CA PHE A 259 26.14 -16.99 11.55
C PHE A 259 27.00 -16.49 12.71
N LEU A 260 26.60 -16.78 13.97
CA LEU A 260 27.32 -16.37 15.16
C LEU A 260 28.74 -16.96 15.22
N THR A 261 28.92 -18.21 14.81
CA THR A 261 30.21 -18.91 14.81
C THR A 261 31.19 -18.27 13.83
N GLU A 262 30.72 -18.00 12.61
CA GLU A 262 31.53 -17.35 11.58
C GLU A 262 31.88 -15.90 11.93
N LEU A 263 30.89 -15.14 12.44
CA LEU A 263 31.11 -13.76 12.86
C LEU A 263 32.09 -13.68 14.04
N LYS A 264 32.07 -14.63 14.98
CA LYS A 264 33.08 -14.73 16.06
C LYS A 264 34.48 -15.00 15.52
N ALA A 265 34.61 -15.86 14.50
CA ALA A 265 35.92 -16.14 13.86
C ALA A 265 36.50 -14.85 13.21
N LEU A 266 35.64 -13.99 12.71
CA LEU A 266 35.97 -12.66 12.16
C LEU A 266 36.02 -11.55 13.21
N LYS A 267 35.94 -11.86 14.51
CA LYS A 267 35.97 -10.91 15.64
C LYS A 267 34.89 -9.81 15.54
N GLY A 268 33.76 -10.13 14.92
CA GLY A 268 32.63 -9.20 14.73
C GLY A 268 32.73 -8.31 13.48
N ASP A 269 33.68 -8.54 12.58
CA ASP A 269 33.83 -7.80 11.33
C ASP A 269 32.72 -8.22 10.34
N THR A 270 31.63 -7.44 10.30
CA THR A 270 30.49 -7.66 9.44
C THR A 270 30.82 -7.44 7.96
N ALA A 271 31.71 -6.49 7.65
CA ALA A 271 32.12 -6.21 6.28
C ALA A 271 32.94 -7.38 5.69
N ALA A 272 33.88 -7.93 6.47
CA ALA A 272 34.61 -9.14 6.08
C ALA A 272 33.66 -10.34 5.92
N TYR A 273 32.67 -10.48 6.81
CA TYR A 273 31.68 -11.55 6.78
C TYR A 273 30.90 -11.56 5.45
N VAL A 274 30.27 -10.44 5.09
CA VAL A 274 29.43 -10.37 3.88
C VAL A 274 30.25 -10.50 2.59
N LYS A 275 31.48 -10.00 2.59
CA LYS A 275 32.43 -10.17 1.48
C LYS A 275 32.85 -11.64 1.32
N GLN A 276 33.14 -12.34 2.41
CA GLN A 276 33.50 -13.76 2.38
C GLN A 276 32.37 -14.62 1.80
N ARG A 277 31.11 -14.23 2.07
CA ARG A 277 29.92 -14.92 1.55
C ARG A 277 29.53 -14.45 0.15
N LYS A 278 30.28 -13.56 -0.47
CA LYS A 278 30.03 -12.99 -1.80
C LYS A 278 28.70 -12.21 -1.90
N LEU A 279 28.19 -11.72 -0.78
CA LEU A 279 26.99 -10.90 -0.77
C LEU A 279 27.27 -9.50 -1.36
N VAL A 280 28.48 -8.98 -1.18
CA VAL A 280 28.92 -7.71 -1.76
C VAL A 280 30.17 -7.91 -2.61
N THR A 281 30.35 -7.05 -3.63
CA THR A 281 31.57 -6.99 -4.44
C THR A 281 32.73 -6.45 -3.62
N GLY A 282 32.46 -5.44 -2.78
CA GLY A 282 33.47 -4.86 -1.91
C GLY A 282 32.95 -3.80 -0.95
N ALA A 283 33.84 -3.40 -0.04
CA ALA A 283 33.64 -2.24 0.80
C ALA A 283 34.43 -1.07 0.21
N ILE A 284 33.79 0.10 0.09
CA ILE A 284 34.37 1.30 -0.54
C ILE A 284 33.86 2.55 0.21
N ASP A 285 34.74 3.51 0.46
CA ASP A 285 34.31 4.81 0.94
C ASP A 285 33.73 5.68 -0.18
N ARG A 286 32.94 6.70 0.19
CA ARG A 286 32.21 7.55 -0.77
C ARG A 286 33.13 8.22 -1.79
N LEU A 287 34.30 8.71 -1.38
CA LEU A 287 35.24 9.37 -2.31
C LEU A 287 35.78 8.40 -3.38
N ASN A 288 36.09 7.18 -2.99
CA ASN A 288 36.56 6.16 -3.94
C ASN A 288 35.40 5.62 -4.80
N LEU A 289 34.19 5.58 -4.27
CA LEU A 289 32.98 5.31 -5.05
C LEU A 289 32.79 6.38 -6.13
N ASP A 290 32.84 7.67 -5.77
CA ASP A 290 32.70 8.78 -6.72
C ASP A 290 33.74 8.70 -7.83
N LYS A 291 35.01 8.41 -7.51
CA LYS A 291 36.07 8.20 -8.50
C LYS A 291 35.76 7.04 -9.45
N LYS A 292 35.20 5.95 -8.92
CA LYS A 292 34.81 4.79 -9.72
C LYS A 292 33.66 5.15 -10.66
N LEU A 293 32.61 5.79 -10.15
CA LEU A 293 31.47 6.23 -10.93
C LEU A 293 31.87 7.26 -12.00
N THR A 294 32.75 8.20 -11.65
CA THR A 294 33.32 9.17 -12.62
C THR A 294 34.09 8.47 -13.74
N ALA A 295 34.88 7.45 -13.40
CA ALA A 295 35.63 6.68 -14.42
C ALA A 295 34.70 5.92 -15.38
N LEU A 296 33.54 5.46 -14.90
CA LEU A 296 32.55 4.71 -15.70
C LEU A 296 31.62 5.62 -16.51
N PHE A 297 31.08 6.66 -15.88
CA PHE A 297 29.99 7.45 -16.44
C PHE A 297 30.40 8.85 -16.86
N GLY A 298 31.63 9.27 -16.53
CA GLY A 298 32.17 10.59 -16.83
C GLY A 298 31.97 11.58 -15.70
N GLU A 299 32.41 12.79 -15.94
CA GLU A 299 32.43 13.89 -14.98
C GLU A 299 31.50 15.00 -15.44
N ASP A 300 30.77 15.59 -14.51
CA ASP A 300 29.94 16.77 -14.77
C ASP A 300 30.77 18.08 -14.62
N LYS A 301 30.11 19.24 -14.78
CA LYS A 301 30.73 20.57 -14.63
C LYS A 301 31.24 20.89 -13.22
N ASP A 302 30.75 20.19 -12.22
CA ASP A 302 31.08 20.38 -10.79
C ASP A 302 32.07 19.32 -10.28
N HIS A 303 32.71 18.58 -11.21
CA HIS A 303 33.67 17.51 -10.95
C HIS A 303 33.08 16.33 -10.15
N GLN A 304 31.76 16.08 -10.31
CA GLN A 304 31.06 14.95 -9.73
C GLN A 304 30.81 13.87 -10.78
N PRO A 305 30.50 12.62 -10.37
CA PRO A 305 30.06 11.59 -11.30
C PRO A 305 28.85 12.07 -12.10
N LYS A 306 28.90 11.91 -13.42
CA LYS A 306 27.83 12.36 -14.31
C LYS A 306 26.63 11.43 -14.20
N MET A 307 25.55 11.92 -13.61
CA MET A 307 24.32 11.19 -13.37
C MET A 307 23.10 12.10 -13.52
N VAL A 308 21.96 11.52 -13.85
CA VAL A 308 20.66 12.18 -13.85
C VAL A 308 19.78 11.52 -12.80
N ASP A 309 19.20 12.34 -11.90
CA ASP A 309 18.29 11.87 -10.88
C ASP A 309 17.03 11.26 -11.47
N TYR A 310 16.49 10.22 -10.83
CA TYR A 310 15.29 9.51 -11.23
C TYR A 310 14.11 10.45 -11.53
N GLU A 311 13.78 11.38 -10.62
CA GLU A 311 12.63 12.27 -10.79
C GLU A 311 12.78 13.18 -12.02
N ARG A 312 13.98 13.69 -12.22
CA ARG A 312 14.30 14.54 -13.39
C ARG A 312 14.24 13.76 -14.69
N TYR A 313 14.71 12.51 -14.68
CA TYR A 313 14.64 11.64 -15.84
C TYR A 313 13.20 11.28 -16.16
N LEU A 314 12.43 10.83 -15.16
CA LEU A 314 11.01 10.52 -15.31
C LEU A 314 10.20 11.70 -15.87
N ALA A 315 10.46 12.92 -15.38
CA ALA A 315 9.80 14.14 -15.87
C ALA A 315 10.15 14.49 -17.33
N SER A 316 11.21 13.92 -17.89
CA SER A 316 11.60 14.09 -19.29
C SER A 316 10.94 13.09 -20.24
N LEU A 317 10.40 12.02 -19.70
CA LEU A 317 9.76 10.96 -20.48
C LEU A 317 8.34 11.35 -20.94
N PRO A 318 7.81 10.72 -21.99
CA PRO A 318 6.40 10.83 -22.34
C PRO A 318 5.49 10.46 -21.17
N ASP A 319 4.32 11.07 -21.12
CA ASP A 319 3.30 10.66 -20.14
C ASP A 319 2.81 9.24 -20.49
N ARG A 320 2.94 8.32 -19.55
CA ARG A 320 2.46 6.95 -19.69
C ARG A 320 1.07 6.73 -19.07
N MET A 321 0.56 7.73 -18.35
CA MET A 321 -0.73 7.62 -17.67
C MET A 321 -1.90 7.74 -18.63
N HIS A 322 -1.71 8.50 -19.73
CA HIS A 322 -2.76 8.77 -20.70
C HIS A 322 -2.47 8.14 -22.05
N GLY A 323 -3.39 7.28 -22.48
CA GLY A 323 -3.29 6.60 -23.77
C GLY A 323 -3.62 7.53 -24.96
N GLU A 324 -2.75 7.53 -25.97
CA GLU A 324 -2.93 8.37 -27.17
C GLU A 324 -3.75 7.68 -28.28
N THR A 325 -4.02 6.38 -28.15
CA THR A 325 -4.69 5.60 -29.20
C THR A 325 -6.20 5.46 -28.94
N ASP A 326 -6.96 5.06 -30.00
CA ASP A 326 -8.38 4.74 -29.91
C ASP A 326 -8.65 3.33 -29.33
N ASN A 327 -7.59 2.54 -29.08
CA ASN A 327 -7.69 1.25 -28.43
C ASN A 327 -6.93 1.31 -27.10
N GLN A 328 -7.66 1.44 -26.02
CA GLN A 328 -7.07 1.62 -24.70
C GLN A 328 -7.34 0.43 -23.79
N ILE A 329 -6.34 0.05 -23.00
CA ILE A 329 -6.51 -0.81 -21.83
C ILE A 329 -6.52 0.10 -20.61
N ALA A 330 -7.67 0.17 -19.95
CA ALA A 330 -7.79 0.96 -18.71
C ALA A 330 -7.14 0.22 -17.53
N VAL A 331 -6.40 0.95 -16.70
CA VAL A 331 -5.89 0.45 -15.42
C VAL A 331 -6.58 1.20 -14.29
N VAL A 332 -7.19 0.45 -13.37
CA VAL A 332 -7.84 0.99 -12.16
C VAL A 332 -7.18 0.38 -10.94
N ASN A 333 -6.64 1.23 -10.05
CA ASN A 333 -6.00 0.78 -8.80
C ASN A 333 -7.00 0.63 -7.65
N VAL A 334 -6.83 -0.46 -6.87
CA VAL A 334 -7.49 -0.73 -5.60
C VAL A 334 -6.39 -1.00 -4.56
N GLU A 335 -5.88 0.04 -3.94
CA GLU A 335 -4.78 -0.05 -2.96
C GLU A 335 -5.26 0.38 -1.56
N GLY A 336 -4.95 -0.43 -0.53
CA GLY A 336 -5.35 -0.19 0.84
C GLY A 336 -6.60 -0.95 1.28
N ALA A 337 -7.10 -0.68 2.50
CA ALA A 337 -8.30 -1.33 3.02
C ALA A 337 -9.57 -0.82 2.32
N ILE A 338 -10.47 -1.73 1.96
CA ILE A 338 -11.73 -1.38 1.28
C ILE A 338 -12.75 -0.88 2.30
N ILE A 339 -13.20 0.37 2.14
CA ILE A 339 -14.21 1.00 2.99
C ILE A 339 -15.49 1.32 2.21
N ASP A 340 -16.60 1.49 2.91
CA ASP A 340 -17.86 1.96 2.32
C ASP A 340 -17.78 3.46 2.02
N GLY A 341 -18.33 3.88 0.87
CA GLY A 341 -18.30 5.28 0.42
C GLY A 341 -17.03 5.64 -0.37
N ASP A 342 -16.58 6.88 -0.23
CA ASP A 342 -15.45 7.45 -0.95
C ASP A 342 -14.10 7.07 -0.32
N SER A 343 -13.05 7.04 -1.15
CA SER A 343 -11.66 6.84 -0.72
C SER A 343 -11.18 7.96 0.21
N ASP A 344 -10.29 7.60 1.14
CA ASP A 344 -9.53 8.55 1.97
C ASP A 344 -8.01 8.37 1.74
N GLU A 345 -7.16 8.95 2.58
CA GLU A 345 -5.70 8.90 2.41
C GLU A 345 -5.07 7.51 2.61
N GLU A 346 -5.70 6.66 3.41
CA GLU A 346 -5.16 5.36 3.81
C GLU A 346 -6.00 4.19 3.26
N ASN A 347 -7.22 4.48 2.76
CA ASN A 347 -8.21 3.47 2.42
C ASN A 347 -8.87 3.75 1.08
N VAL A 348 -9.24 2.69 0.40
CA VAL A 348 -9.93 2.75 -0.89
C VAL A 348 -11.43 2.60 -0.71
N GLY A 349 -12.21 3.57 -1.23
CA GLY A 349 -13.67 3.59 -1.15
C GLY A 349 -14.33 2.78 -2.26
N GLY A 350 -15.34 1.99 -1.88
CA GLY A 350 -16.12 1.23 -2.85
C GLY A 350 -16.80 2.09 -3.91
N ASP A 351 -17.34 3.25 -3.52
CA ASP A 351 -18.00 4.18 -4.43
C ASP A 351 -17.00 4.86 -5.38
N THR A 352 -15.81 5.20 -4.87
CA THR A 352 -14.74 5.76 -5.71
C THR A 352 -14.34 4.77 -6.80
N VAL A 353 -14.02 3.51 -6.45
CA VAL A 353 -13.61 2.49 -7.42
C VAL A 353 -14.74 2.19 -8.41
N ALA A 354 -15.98 2.09 -7.92
CA ALA A 354 -17.14 1.90 -8.79
C ALA A 354 -17.29 3.01 -9.83
N LYS A 355 -17.06 4.28 -9.43
CA LYS A 355 -17.05 5.43 -10.34
C LYS A 355 -15.96 5.29 -11.41
N LEU A 356 -14.74 4.89 -11.03
CA LEU A 356 -13.62 4.71 -11.98
C LEU A 356 -13.91 3.59 -12.98
N LEU A 357 -14.47 2.46 -12.52
CA LEU A 357 -14.86 1.35 -13.38
C LEU A 357 -16.01 1.74 -14.34
N ARG A 358 -16.96 2.58 -13.90
CA ARG A 358 -18.00 3.15 -14.78
C ARG A 358 -17.42 4.08 -15.82
N GLN A 359 -16.41 4.89 -15.51
CA GLN A 359 -15.70 5.68 -16.51
C GLN A 359 -15.10 4.78 -17.59
N ALA A 360 -14.44 3.67 -17.20
CA ALA A 360 -13.94 2.67 -18.13
C ALA A 360 -15.08 2.01 -18.95
N TYR A 361 -16.24 1.81 -18.33
CA TYR A 361 -17.43 1.25 -19.02
C TYR A 361 -17.97 2.20 -20.09
N ASP A 362 -18.09 3.50 -19.78
CA ASP A 362 -18.68 4.52 -20.65
C ASP A 362 -17.75 4.98 -21.77
N ASP A 363 -16.43 4.79 -21.65
CA ASP A 363 -15.47 5.21 -22.67
C ASP A 363 -15.35 4.17 -23.80
N ASP A 364 -15.78 4.54 -25.01
CA ASP A 364 -15.70 3.69 -26.21
C ASP A 364 -14.25 3.34 -26.63
N LYS A 365 -13.25 4.12 -26.21
CA LYS A 365 -11.84 3.82 -26.49
C LYS A 365 -11.34 2.66 -25.64
N VAL A 366 -11.85 2.49 -24.43
CA VAL A 366 -11.49 1.40 -23.53
C VAL A 366 -12.03 0.08 -24.06
N LYS A 367 -11.12 -0.85 -24.41
CA LYS A 367 -11.46 -2.18 -24.96
C LYS A 367 -11.40 -3.28 -23.91
N GLY A 368 -10.62 -3.10 -22.85
CA GLY A 368 -10.49 -4.01 -21.71
C GLY A 368 -9.98 -3.28 -20.49
N VAL A 369 -10.04 -3.90 -19.33
CA VAL A 369 -9.68 -3.28 -18.05
C VAL A 369 -8.72 -4.20 -17.29
N VAL A 370 -7.65 -3.64 -16.75
CA VAL A 370 -6.84 -4.25 -15.72
C VAL A 370 -7.24 -3.66 -14.37
N LEU A 371 -7.75 -4.50 -13.47
CA LEU A 371 -7.99 -4.13 -12.07
C LEU A 371 -6.74 -4.48 -11.26
N ARG A 372 -5.94 -3.48 -10.92
CA ARG A 372 -4.77 -3.65 -10.05
C ARG A 372 -5.22 -3.68 -8.59
N VAL A 373 -4.95 -4.79 -7.88
CA VAL A 373 -5.42 -5.01 -6.51
C VAL A 373 -4.23 -5.19 -5.57
N ASN A 374 -4.09 -4.27 -4.61
CA ASN A 374 -3.15 -4.35 -3.50
C ASN A 374 -3.88 -4.06 -2.18
N SER A 375 -4.73 -5.01 -1.75
CA SER A 375 -5.69 -4.79 -0.67
C SER A 375 -5.81 -6.00 0.28
N PRO A 376 -5.81 -5.77 1.61
CA PRO A 376 -6.12 -6.78 2.62
C PRO A 376 -7.63 -7.12 2.70
N GLY A 377 -8.46 -6.44 1.89
CA GLY A 377 -9.91 -6.48 1.99
C GLY A 377 -10.49 -5.37 2.86
N GLY A 378 -11.71 -5.56 3.37
CA GLY A 378 -12.39 -4.54 4.16
C GLY A 378 -13.88 -4.78 4.31
N SER A 379 -14.71 -3.78 4.00
CA SER A 379 -16.18 -3.87 3.96
C SER A 379 -16.64 -4.91 2.93
N ALA A 380 -17.51 -5.82 3.36
CA ALA A 380 -18.11 -6.80 2.47
C ALA A 380 -19.04 -6.13 1.46
N PHE A 381 -19.77 -5.11 1.90
CA PHE A 381 -20.70 -4.36 1.05
C PHE A 381 -19.97 -3.58 -0.04
N ALA A 382 -18.92 -2.84 0.31
CA ALA A 382 -18.10 -2.09 -0.63
C ALA A 382 -17.39 -3.03 -1.64
N SER A 383 -16.89 -4.18 -1.17
CA SER A 383 -16.28 -5.18 -2.04
C SER A 383 -17.29 -5.72 -3.07
N GLU A 384 -18.56 -5.91 -2.68
CA GLU A 384 -19.58 -6.35 -3.63
C GLU A 384 -19.96 -5.25 -4.64
N ILE A 385 -19.99 -3.97 -4.23
CA ILE A 385 -20.20 -2.84 -5.15
C ILE A 385 -19.13 -2.86 -6.25
N ILE A 386 -17.86 -2.96 -5.88
CA ILE A 386 -16.76 -3.03 -6.86
C ILE A 386 -16.91 -4.23 -7.79
N ARG A 387 -17.16 -5.43 -7.23
CA ARG A 387 -17.32 -6.65 -8.03
C ARG A 387 -18.50 -6.56 -9.02
N GLN A 388 -19.58 -5.87 -8.67
CA GLN A 388 -20.72 -5.65 -9.57
C GLN A 388 -20.31 -4.81 -10.79
N GLU A 389 -19.48 -3.78 -10.62
CA GLU A 389 -18.99 -3.00 -11.76
C GLU A 389 -18.02 -3.82 -12.65
N VAL A 390 -17.22 -4.72 -12.06
CA VAL A 390 -16.44 -5.70 -12.84
C VAL A 390 -17.37 -6.54 -13.71
N ALA A 391 -18.47 -7.07 -13.15
CA ALA A 391 -19.44 -7.85 -13.91
C ALA A 391 -20.15 -7.01 -15.00
N HIS A 392 -20.41 -5.73 -14.76
CA HIS A 392 -20.98 -4.83 -15.78
C HIS A 392 -20.05 -4.67 -16.99
N LEU A 393 -18.74 -4.47 -16.76
CA LEU A 393 -17.73 -4.41 -17.83
C LEU A 393 -17.68 -5.69 -18.65
N GLN A 394 -17.64 -6.85 -17.98
CA GLN A 394 -17.63 -8.17 -18.63
C GLN A 394 -18.89 -8.37 -19.49
N ASN A 395 -20.08 -8.02 -18.97
CA ASN A 395 -21.34 -8.11 -19.69
C ASN A 395 -21.41 -7.15 -20.90
N ALA A 396 -20.70 -6.03 -20.85
CA ALA A 396 -20.55 -5.11 -21.99
C ALA A 396 -19.52 -5.59 -23.03
N GLY A 397 -18.88 -6.73 -22.79
CA GLY A 397 -17.88 -7.32 -23.69
C GLY A 397 -16.45 -6.79 -23.49
N LYS A 398 -16.23 -5.95 -22.47
CA LYS A 398 -14.90 -5.48 -22.06
C LYS A 398 -14.31 -6.47 -21.06
N PRO A 399 -13.30 -7.29 -21.41
CA PRO A 399 -12.69 -8.23 -20.48
C PRO A 399 -12.02 -7.48 -19.31
N VAL A 400 -12.09 -8.09 -18.13
CA VAL A 400 -11.44 -7.59 -16.92
C VAL A 400 -10.41 -8.61 -16.46
N VAL A 401 -9.14 -8.21 -16.45
CA VAL A 401 -8.04 -8.98 -15.90
C VAL A 401 -7.62 -8.36 -14.56
N VAL A 402 -7.46 -9.19 -13.55
CA VAL A 402 -6.92 -8.75 -12.26
C VAL A 402 -5.41 -8.89 -12.27
N SER A 403 -4.69 -7.83 -11.88
CA SER A 403 -3.28 -7.86 -11.51
C SER A 403 -3.15 -7.69 -10.00
N MET A 404 -2.74 -8.74 -9.30
CA MET A 404 -2.54 -8.69 -7.86
C MET A 404 -1.16 -8.11 -7.53
N GLY A 405 -1.12 -7.15 -6.60
CA GLY A 405 0.12 -6.59 -6.03
C GLY A 405 0.67 -7.43 -4.89
N GLY A 406 1.22 -6.78 -3.87
CA GLY A 406 1.70 -7.44 -2.65
C GLY A 406 0.61 -8.23 -1.94
N MET A 407 -0.64 -7.76 -2.05
CA MET A 407 -1.77 -8.39 -1.37
C MET A 407 -3.08 -8.25 -2.16
N ALA A 408 -3.82 -9.36 -2.27
CA ALA A 408 -5.20 -9.36 -2.75
C ALA A 408 -5.98 -10.41 -1.94
N ALA A 409 -6.26 -10.08 -0.67
CA ALA A 409 -6.80 -11.02 0.29
C ALA A 409 -8.21 -10.64 0.73
N SER A 410 -9.02 -11.64 1.06
CA SER A 410 -10.36 -11.48 1.61
C SER A 410 -11.27 -10.61 0.72
N GLY A 411 -11.62 -9.37 1.07
CA GLY A 411 -12.34 -8.44 0.18
C GLY A 411 -11.60 -8.15 -1.12
N GLY A 412 -10.25 -8.07 -1.09
CA GLY A 412 -9.42 -7.97 -2.28
C GLY A 412 -9.53 -9.20 -3.18
N TYR A 413 -9.67 -10.39 -2.60
CA TYR A 413 -9.95 -11.60 -3.39
C TYR A 413 -11.42 -11.66 -3.85
N TRP A 414 -12.38 -11.16 -3.03
CA TRP A 414 -13.78 -11.06 -3.44
C TRP A 414 -13.95 -10.31 -4.75
N ILE A 415 -13.36 -9.11 -4.85
CA ILE A 415 -13.45 -8.28 -6.07
C ILE A 415 -12.73 -8.90 -7.26
N SER A 416 -11.72 -9.74 -7.01
CA SER A 416 -10.91 -10.41 -8.03
C SER A 416 -11.54 -11.70 -8.54
N SER A 417 -12.30 -12.40 -7.69
CA SER A 417 -12.68 -13.81 -7.86
C SER A 417 -13.47 -14.13 -9.13
N THR A 418 -14.20 -13.15 -9.70
CA THR A 418 -15.04 -13.29 -10.90
C THR A 418 -14.46 -12.63 -12.15
N ALA A 419 -13.19 -12.17 -12.11
CA ALA A 419 -12.52 -11.63 -13.29
C ALA A 419 -12.32 -12.69 -14.37
N ASP A 420 -12.19 -12.25 -15.64
CA ASP A 420 -11.93 -13.16 -16.77
C ASP A 420 -10.58 -13.86 -16.65
N TYR A 421 -9.60 -13.22 -15.99
CA TYR A 421 -8.28 -13.80 -15.73
C TYR A 421 -7.63 -13.13 -14.51
N ILE A 422 -6.81 -13.86 -13.76
CA ILE A 422 -6.14 -13.36 -12.55
C ILE A 422 -4.65 -13.65 -12.67
N VAL A 423 -3.85 -12.58 -12.63
CA VAL A 423 -2.39 -12.62 -12.59
C VAL A 423 -1.91 -12.20 -11.20
N ALA A 424 -0.97 -12.92 -10.62
CA ALA A 424 -0.36 -12.61 -9.33
C ALA A 424 1.16 -12.82 -9.37
N ASP A 425 1.92 -12.12 -8.53
CA ASP A 425 3.29 -12.52 -8.24
C ASP A 425 3.32 -13.78 -7.36
N LYS A 426 4.38 -14.56 -7.45
CA LYS A 426 4.55 -15.79 -6.63
C LYS A 426 4.49 -15.52 -5.13
N ASN A 427 4.84 -14.29 -4.70
CA ASN A 427 4.84 -13.84 -3.31
C ASN A 427 3.59 -13.02 -2.94
N THR A 428 2.67 -12.79 -3.86
CA THR A 428 1.40 -12.13 -3.55
C THR A 428 0.68 -12.85 -2.42
N ILE A 429 0.30 -12.15 -1.37
CA ILE A 429 -0.52 -12.67 -0.27
C ILE A 429 -1.98 -12.63 -0.70
N THR A 430 -2.64 -13.79 -0.82
CA THR A 430 -4.03 -13.87 -1.31
C THR A 430 -4.88 -14.89 -0.55
N GLY A 431 -6.07 -15.22 -1.05
CA GLY A 431 -7.02 -16.10 -0.38
C GLY A 431 -7.73 -15.40 0.77
N SER A 432 -7.55 -15.88 2.01
CA SER A 432 -8.28 -15.42 3.19
C SER A 432 -9.81 -15.40 2.97
N ILE A 433 -10.32 -16.41 2.20
CA ILE A 433 -11.73 -16.54 1.85
C ILE A 433 -12.52 -16.90 3.10
N GLY A 434 -13.14 -15.89 3.70
CA GLY A 434 -13.86 -15.98 4.95
C GLY A 434 -14.38 -14.62 5.37
N ILE A 435 -15.41 -14.59 6.23
CA ILE A 435 -16.12 -13.39 6.66
C ILE A 435 -16.28 -13.39 8.17
N PHE A 436 -16.34 -12.21 8.77
CA PHE A 436 -16.63 -12.03 10.19
C PHE A 436 -17.38 -10.73 10.45
N ALA A 437 -18.00 -10.67 11.63
CA ALA A 437 -18.47 -9.45 12.25
C ALA A 437 -18.01 -9.41 13.71
N MET A 438 -17.82 -8.22 14.26
CA MET A 438 -17.50 -8.02 15.67
C MET A 438 -18.24 -6.80 16.20
N LEU A 439 -18.90 -6.97 17.34
CA LEU A 439 -19.62 -5.92 18.04
C LEU A 439 -19.21 -5.93 19.52
N PRO A 440 -18.45 -4.95 20.02
CA PRO A 440 -18.18 -4.84 21.45
C PRO A 440 -19.37 -4.23 22.19
N THR A 441 -19.68 -4.76 23.40
CA THR A 441 -20.64 -4.14 24.31
C THR A 441 -19.99 -3.84 25.66
N PHE A 442 -20.45 -2.76 26.32
CA PHE A 442 -19.83 -2.15 27.50
C PHE A 442 -20.76 -2.10 28.71
N GLU A 443 -21.82 -2.90 28.72
CA GLU A 443 -22.82 -2.91 29.83
C GLU A 443 -22.18 -3.24 31.18
N ASN A 444 -21.20 -4.17 31.20
CA ASN A 444 -20.48 -4.52 32.42
C ASN A 444 -19.44 -3.48 32.80
N THR A 445 -18.77 -2.88 31.80
CA THR A 445 -17.79 -1.79 31.99
C THR A 445 -18.45 -0.60 32.72
N ILE A 446 -19.60 -0.12 32.22
CA ILE A 446 -20.28 1.03 32.83
C ILE A 446 -20.85 0.68 34.21
N LYS A 447 -21.33 -0.57 34.40
CA LYS A 447 -21.81 -1.06 35.71
C LYS A 447 -20.73 -1.00 36.78
N LYS A 448 -19.47 -1.33 36.41
CA LYS A 448 -18.29 -1.21 37.28
C LYS A 448 -18.01 0.23 37.69
N MET A 449 -18.38 1.19 36.86
CA MET A 449 -18.29 2.64 37.15
C MET A 449 -19.52 3.14 37.93
N GLY A 450 -20.48 2.29 38.31
CA GLY A 450 -21.72 2.69 38.98
C GLY A 450 -22.79 3.28 38.05
N ILE A 451 -22.63 3.09 36.73
CA ILE A 451 -23.58 3.57 35.70
C ILE A 451 -24.40 2.38 35.20
N THR A 452 -25.71 2.55 35.05
CA THR A 452 -26.59 1.53 34.46
C THR A 452 -27.38 2.10 33.30
N ALA A 453 -27.60 1.29 32.26
CA ALA A 453 -28.51 1.61 31.18
C ALA A 453 -29.80 0.82 31.34
N ASP A 454 -30.94 1.48 31.27
CA ASP A 454 -32.27 0.88 31.28
C ASP A 454 -33.15 1.49 30.21
N GLY A 455 -34.15 0.75 29.75
CA GLY A 455 -35.04 1.20 28.68
C GLY A 455 -36.02 0.15 28.21
N VAL A 456 -36.89 0.53 27.29
CA VAL A 456 -37.91 -0.35 26.70
C VAL A 456 -37.62 -0.53 25.19
N LYS A 457 -37.88 -1.74 24.70
CA LYS A 457 -37.75 -2.11 23.28
C LYS A 457 -39.07 -2.64 22.77
N THR A 458 -39.37 -2.36 21.51
CA THR A 458 -40.54 -2.92 20.82
C THR A 458 -40.26 -4.29 20.19
N SER A 459 -38.99 -4.68 20.11
CA SER A 459 -38.55 -5.96 19.57
C SER A 459 -37.17 -6.35 20.13
N ASP A 460 -36.96 -7.66 20.34
CA ASP A 460 -35.66 -8.22 20.73
C ASP A 460 -34.58 -8.12 19.63
N LEU A 461 -34.99 -7.83 18.37
CA LEU A 461 -34.09 -7.55 17.27
C LEU A 461 -33.51 -6.14 17.34
N ARG A 462 -34.04 -5.25 18.18
CA ARG A 462 -33.53 -3.88 18.30
C ARG A 462 -32.32 -3.83 19.22
N PHE A 463 -31.15 -3.55 18.65
CA PHE A 463 -29.96 -3.15 19.37
C PHE A 463 -30.08 -1.67 19.76
N SER A 464 -30.11 -1.36 21.04
CA SER A 464 -30.41 -0.01 21.56
C SER A 464 -29.14 0.86 21.61
N SER A 465 -28.07 0.28 22.16
CA SER A 465 -26.80 0.96 22.37
C SER A 465 -25.69 -0.05 22.71
N LEU A 466 -24.45 0.36 22.60
CA LEU A 466 -23.29 -0.41 23.04
C LEU A 466 -23.24 -0.64 24.57
N PHE A 467 -24.14 0.00 25.35
CA PHE A 467 -24.25 -0.15 26.80
C PHE A 467 -25.36 -1.12 27.23
N SER A 468 -25.92 -1.85 26.29
CA SER A 468 -26.93 -2.86 26.51
C SER A 468 -26.43 -4.21 25.98
N PRO A 469 -26.76 -5.33 26.65
CA PRO A 469 -26.41 -6.66 26.19
C PRO A 469 -27.10 -6.97 24.85
N LEU A 470 -26.43 -7.73 24.02
CA LEU A 470 -27.01 -8.27 22.78
C LEU A 470 -28.06 -9.34 23.14
N SER A 471 -29.23 -9.29 22.50
CA SER A 471 -30.24 -10.33 22.72
C SER A 471 -29.82 -11.66 22.07
N PRO A 472 -30.18 -12.82 22.64
CA PRO A 472 -29.88 -14.12 22.03
C PRO A 472 -30.43 -14.21 20.58
N THR A 473 -31.64 -13.74 20.33
CA THR A 473 -32.27 -13.75 19.00
C THR A 473 -31.47 -12.91 17.98
N LEU A 474 -31.03 -11.73 18.40
CA LEU A 474 -30.21 -10.87 17.51
C LEU A 474 -28.83 -11.49 17.25
N ASN A 475 -28.24 -12.11 18.28
CA ASN A 475 -27.00 -12.85 18.13
C ASN A 475 -27.12 -13.97 17.07
N ASP A 476 -28.18 -14.76 17.12
CA ASP A 476 -28.45 -15.83 16.15
C ASP A 476 -28.69 -15.27 14.75
N VAL A 477 -29.41 -14.15 14.61
CA VAL A 477 -29.63 -13.49 13.32
C VAL A 477 -28.32 -13.04 12.69
N ILE A 478 -27.45 -12.37 13.46
CA ILE A 478 -26.13 -11.92 12.95
C ILE A 478 -25.27 -13.12 12.52
N GLN A 479 -25.26 -14.21 13.31
CA GLN A 479 -24.51 -15.42 12.95
C GLN A 479 -25.03 -16.03 11.63
N LEU A 480 -26.35 -16.12 11.43
CA LEU A 480 -26.93 -16.60 10.18
C LEU A 480 -26.59 -15.72 8.98
N GLU A 481 -26.55 -14.40 9.17
CA GLU A 481 -26.15 -13.48 8.11
C GLU A 481 -24.66 -13.67 7.72
N ILE A 482 -23.80 -13.94 8.70
CA ILE A 482 -22.38 -14.23 8.45
C ILE A 482 -22.21 -15.58 7.73
N GLU A 483 -22.97 -16.61 8.11
CA GLU A 483 -22.98 -17.90 7.42
C GLU A 483 -23.44 -17.75 5.96
N HIS A 484 -24.48 -16.94 5.74
CA HIS A 484 -24.94 -16.63 4.38
C HIS A 484 -23.88 -15.85 3.57
N GLY A 485 -23.23 -14.86 4.18
CA GLY A 485 -22.13 -14.11 3.54
C GLY A 485 -20.96 -15.02 3.15
N TYR A 486 -20.63 -16.00 3.99
CA TYR A 486 -19.62 -17.01 3.64
C TYR A 486 -20.05 -17.87 2.45
N ASP A 487 -21.29 -18.37 2.45
CA ASP A 487 -21.84 -19.15 1.31
C ASP A 487 -21.84 -18.34 0.02
N GLN A 488 -22.13 -17.05 0.09
CA GLN A 488 -22.00 -16.15 -1.05
C GLN A 488 -20.56 -16.07 -1.55
N PHE A 489 -19.56 -15.96 -0.65
CA PHE A 489 -18.17 -15.93 -1.04
C PHE A 489 -17.77 -17.22 -1.76
N LEU A 490 -18.10 -18.39 -1.18
CA LEU A 490 -17.86 -19.67 -1.82
C LEU A 490 -18.53 -19.76 -3.20
N THR A 491 -19.73 -19.19 -3.36
CA THR A 491 -20.43 -19.16 -4.64
C THR A 491 -19.68 -18.35 -5.68
N LYS A 492 -19.28 -17.12 -5.34
CA LYS A 492 -18.53 -16.23 -6.25
C LYS A 492 -17.23 -16.89 -6.74
N VAL A 493 -16.48 -17.45 -5.79
CA VAL A 493 -15.24 -18.15 -6.13
C VAL A 493 -15.51 -19.42 -6.96
N SER A 494 -16.53 -20.20 -6.61
CA SER A 494 -16.94 -21.38 -7.35
C SER A 494 -17.27 -21.06 -8.82
N GLU A 495 -18.06 -20.01 -9.03
CA GLU A 495 -18.47 -19.54 -10.36
C GLU A 495 -17.27 -18.99 -11.15
N GLY A 496 -16.50 -18.08 -10.57
CA GLY A 496 -15.41 -17.40 -11.27
C GLY A 496 -14.18 -18.29 -11.51
N ARG A 497 -13.95 -19.29 -10.64
CA ARG A 497 -12.79 -20.20 -10.75
C ARG A 497 -13.15 -21.60 -11.28
N HIS A 498 -14.40 -21.82 -11.67
CA HIS A 498 -14.89 -23.11 -12.20
C HIS A 498 -14.62 -24.30 -11.27
N LEU A 499 -14.73 -24.08 -9.95
CA LEU A 499 -14.57 -25.07 -8.91
C LEU A 499 -15.92 -25.38 -8.27
N THR A 500 -16.10 -26.57 -7.70
CA THR A 500 -17.29 -26.83 -6.88
C THR A 500 -17.16 -26.09 -5.54
N LYS A 501 -18.29 -25.70 -4.92
CA LYS A 501 -18.26 -25.08 -3.58
C LYS A 501 -17.48 -25.89 -2.55
N ALA A 502 -17.58 -27.24 -2.59
CA ALA A 502 -16.84 -28.11 -1.69
C ALA A 502 -15.32 -28.05 -1.94
N GLN A 503 -14.87 -27.94 -3.20
CA GLN A 503 -13.46 -27.73 -3.50
C GLN A 503 -12.99 -26.37 -3.00
N VAL A 504 -13.80 -25.32 -3.20
CA VAL A 504 -13.48 -23.98 -2.69
C VAL A 504 -13.42 -24.00 -1.16
N ASP A 505 -14.39 -24.60 -0.46
CA ASP A 505 -14.41 -24.63 1.01
C ASP A 505 -13.17 -25.30 1.60
N ASN A 506 -12.64 -26.36 0.96
CA ASN A 506 -11.41 -27.03 1.40
C ASN A 506 -10.17 -26.14 1.37
N ILE A 507 -10.11 -25.15 0.49
CA ILE A 507 -8.99 -24.21 0.35
C ILE A 507 -9.33 -22.79 0.86
N ALA A 508 -10.56 -22.62 1.34
CA ALA A 508 -11.09 -21.40 1.94
C ALA A 508 -10.89 -21.39 3.47
N GLN A 509 -11.97 -21.30 4.23
CA GLN A 509 -11.97 -21.29 5.70
C GLN A 509 -11.10 -20.19 6.31
N GLY A 510 -10.80 -19.13 5.55
CA GLY A 510 -9.93 -18.03 5.96
C GLY A 510 -8.42 -18.30 5.75
N GLN A 511 -8.04 -19.40 5.08
CA GLN A 511 -6.64 -19.70 4.76
C GLN A 511 -6.03 -18.63 3.86
N VAL A 512 -4.80 -18.27 4.18
CA VAL A 512 -3.97 -17.35 3.40
C VAL A 512 -3.03 -18.18 2.53
N TRP A 513 -2.90 -17.81 1.27
CA TRP A 513 -2.05 -18.46 0.27
C TRP A 513 -1.08 -17.45 -0.33
N LEU A 514 0.13 -17.88 -0.70
CA LEU A 514 0.95 -17.10 -1.62
C LEU A 514 0.50 -17.33 -3.06
N GLY A 515 0.81 -16.40 -3.97
CA GLY A 515 0.43 -16.51 -5.38
C GLY A 515 0.85 -17.83 -6.02
N SER A 516 2.05 -18.33 -5.70
CA SER A 516 2.52 -19.65 -6.16
C SER A 516 1.61 -20.80 -5.71
N GLU A 517 1.16 -20.78 -4.45
CA GLU A 517 0.24 -21.77 -3.89
C GLU A 517 -1.20 -21.57 -4.43
N ALA A 518 -1.61 -20.31 -4.63
CA ALA A 518 -2.90 -19.95 -5.19
C ALA A 518 -3.06 -20.43 -6.64
N LEU A 519 -1.97 -20.43 -7.42
CA LEU A 519 -1.94 -21.02 -8.76
C LEU A 519 -2.22 -22.53 -8.72
N GLU A 520 -1.58 -23.28 -7.80
CA GLU A 520 -1.82 -24.71 -7.62
C GLU A 520 -3.28 -25.00 -7.23
N HIS A 521 -3.88 -24.10 -6.44
CA HIS A 521 -5.29 -24.18 -6.02
C HIS A 521 -6.27 -23.62 -7.05
N LYS A 522 -5.81 -23.15 -8.21
CA LYS A 522 -6.63 -22.50 -9.26
C LYS A 522 -7.36 -21.24 -8.78
N LEU A 523 -6.87 -20.61 -7.73
CA LEU A 523 -7.35 -19.31 -7.27
C LEU A 523 -6.78 -18.16 -8.11
N VAL A 524 -5.67 -18.41 -8.81
CA VAL A 524 -4.98 -17.53 -9.76
C VAL A 524 -4.74 -18.31 -11.04
N ASP A 525 -4.69 -17.64 -12.20
CA ASP A 525 -4.52 -18.27 -13.50
C ASP A 525 -3.06 -18.33 -13.94
N GLU A 526 -2.27 -17.30 -13.60
CA GLU A 526 -0.89 -17.15 -14.04
C GLU A 526 -0.06 -16.37 -13.02
N LEU A 527 1.25 -16.69 -12.96
CA LEU A 527 2.22 -15.89 -12.22
C LEU A 527 2.84 -14.85 -13.17
N GLY A 528 2.84 -13.58 -12.77
CA GLY A 528 3.40 -12.51 -13.58
C GLY A 528 3.19 -11.12 -12.95
N THR A 529 3.48 -10.10 -13.72
CA THR A 529 3.46 -8.70 -13.34
C THR A 529 2.22 -7.96 -13.89
N LEU A 530 2.20 -6.63 -13.75
CA LEU A 530 1.20 -5.79 -14.40
C LEU A 530 1.27 -5.91 -15.93
N ASP A 531 2.46 -6.01 -16.50
CA ASP A 531 2.65 -6.12 -17.95
C ASP A 531 2.04 -7.43 -18.49
N THR A 532 2.21 -8.53 -17.74
CA THR A 532 1.55 -9.80 -18.04
C THR A 532 0.03 -9.64 -18.08
N ALA A 533 -0.55 -8.92 -17.10
CA ALA A 533 -1.99 -8.67 -17.05
C ALA A 533 -2.47 -7.78 -18.21
N ILE A 534 -1.70 -6.76 -18.59
CA ILE A 534 -2.00 -5.90 -19.75
C ILE A 534 -1.98 -6.72 -21.04
N GLY A 535 -0.92 -7.50 -21.27
CA GLY A 535 -0.80 -8.38 -22.44
C GLY A 535 -1.95 -9.38 -22.52
N LYS A 536 -2.34 -10.01 -21.38
CA LYS A 536 -3.48 -10.92 -21.31
C LYS A 536 -4.81 -10.22 -21.61
N THR A 537 -4.96 -8.98 -21.17
CA THR A 537 -6.17 -8.19 -21.48
C THR A 537 -6.28 -7.95 -22.99
N ILE A 538 -5.19 -7.60 -23.67
CA ILE A 538 -5.13 -7.41 -25.14
C ILE A 538 -5.48 -8.73 -25.86
N GLU A 539 -4.94 -9.85 -25.38
CA GLU A 539 -5.26 -11.18 -25.91
C GLU A 539 -6.77 -11.46 -25.82
N LEU A 540 -7.39 -11.29 -24.65
CA LEU A 540 -8.82 -11.51 -24.43
C LEU A 540 -9.71 -10.57 -25.24
N VAL A 541 -9.29 -9.32 -25.47
CA VAL A 541 -9.95 -8.39 -26.38
C VAL A 541 -9.95 -8.94 -27.81
N ASN A 542 -8.85 -9.53 -28.23
CA ASN A 542 -8.68 -10.09 -29.57
C ASN A 542 -9.36 -11.46 -29.76
N GLU A 543 -9.46 -12.28 -28.72
CA GLU A 543 -10.17 -13.57 -28.76
C GLU A 543 -11.66 -13.43 -29.14
N LYS A 544 -12.28 -12.33 -28.71
CA LYS A 544 -13.69 -12.03 -29.03
C LYS A 544 -13.90 -11.48 -30.44
N ARG A 545 -12.84 -11.30 -31.24
CA ARG A 545 -12.87 -10.72 -32.60
C ARG A 545 -12.62 -11.78 -33.67
N ALA A 546 -13.20 -11.59 -34.86
CA ALA A 546 -12.83 -12.40 -36.00
C ALA A 546 -11.38 -12.13 -36.41
N GLU A 547 -10.66 -13.11 -36.95
CA GLU A 547 -9.23 -13.03 -37.28
C GLU A 547 -8.85 -11.78 -38.09
N LYS A 548 -9.69 -11.38 -39.05
CA LYS A 548 -9.50 -10.20 -39.90
C LYS A 548 -9.71 -8.86 -39.15
N ASP A 549 -10.35 -8.89 -37.98
CA ASP A 549 -10.73 -7.72 -37.17
C ASP A 549 -9.89 -7.64 -35.88
N LYS A 550 -8.91 -8.53 -35.71
CA LYS A 550 -7.95 -8.47 -34.60
C LYS A 550 -7.11 -7.20 -34.70
N LEU A 551 -6.89 -6.57 -33.54
CA LEU A 551 -6.08 -5.38 -33.41
C LEU A 551 -4.62 -5.77 -33.21
N ASP A 552 -3.70 -5.04 -33.84
CA ASP A 552 -2.27 -5.16 -33.56
C ASP A 552 -2.01 -4.73 -32.11
N GLU A 553 -1.17 -5.48 -31.39
CA GLU A 553 -0.78 -5.15 -30.03
C GLU A 553 -0.17 -3.74 -29.94
N ALA A 554 0.64 -3.35 -30.91
CA ALA A 554 1.22 -2.02 -31.02
C ALA A 554 0.20 -0.88 -31.21
N SER A 555 -1.07 -1.20 -31.51
CA SER A 555 -2.16 -0.22 -31.61
C SER A 555 -2.83 0.11 -30.28
N PHE A 556 -2.49 -0.63 -29.22
CA PHE A 556 -3.02 -0.38 -27.90
C PHE A 556 -2.16 0.62 -27.13
N SER A 557 -2.81 1.37 -26.26
CA SER A 557 -2.17 2.19 -25.23
C SER A 557 -2.81 1.92 -23.88
N VAL A 558 -2.09 2.26 -22.82
CA VAL A 558 -2.59 2.12 -21.45
C VAL A 558 -3.19 3.46 -21.01
N GLU A 559 -4.37 3.42 -20.38
CA GLU A 559 -5.04 4.57 -19.77
C GLU A 559 -5.24 4.30 -18.29
N TRP A 560 -4.59 5.09 -17.44
CA TRP A 560 -4.78 5.02 -16.00
C TRP A 560 -5.97 5.88 -15.59
N ILE A 561 -7.02 5.25 -15.13
CA ILE A 561 -8.21 5.97 -14.67
C ILE A 561 -8.03 6.33 -13.20
N VAL A 562 -7.90 7.62 -12.93
CA VAL A 562 -7.70 8.18 -11.59
C VAL A 562 -8.84 9.13 -11.23
N ASP A 563 -9.10 9.34 -9.93
CA ASP A 563 -10.15 10.26 -9.48
C ASP A 563 -9.69 11.72 -9.57
N GLU A 564 -9.93 12.36 -10.72
CA GLU A 564 -9.62 13.78 -10.96
C GLU A 564 -10.55 14.75 -10.19
N ASP A 565 -11.72 14.30 -9.74
CA ASP A 565 -12.74 15.15 -9.10
C ASP A 565 -12.42 15.60 -7.68
N SER A 566 -11.29 15.21 -7.14
CA SER A 566 -10.82 15.74 -5.87
C SER A 566 -10.34 17.18 -6.02
N SER A 567 -11.27 18.14 -6.21
CA SER A 567 -10.90 19.56 -6.18
C SER A 567 -10.08 19.83 -4.93
N LEU A 568 -8.95 20.54 -5.06
CA LEU A 568 -8.09 20.96 -3.93
C LEU A 568 -8.90 21.47 -2.73
N LEU A 569 -10.03 22.14 -3.01
CA LEU A 569 -10.94 22.64 -1.98
C LEU A 569 -11.70 21.49 -1.26
N LYS A 570 -12.15 20.46 -1.99
CA LYS A 570 -12.80 19.28 -1.37
C LYS A 570 -11.80 18.44 -0.60
N LYS A 571 -10.58 18.27 -1.13
CA LYS A 571 -9.46 17.61 -0.40
C LYS A 571 -9.16 18.40 0.88
N MET A 572 -8.93 19.71 0.83
CA MET A 572 -8.68 20.56 2.01
C MET A 572 -9.82 20.52 3.03
N LEU A 573 -11.09 20.52 2.60
CA LEU A 573 -12.24 20.46 3.53
C LEU A 573 -12.39 19.07 4.17
N ARG A 574 -12.07 18.01 3.44
CA ARG A 574 -12.08 16.63 3.95
C ARG A 574 -10.96 16.44 4.98
N ASP A 575 -9.75 16.88 4.63
CA ASP A 575 -8.56 16.81 5.48
C ASP A 575 -8.75 17.61 6.76
N PHE A 576 -9.30 18.82 6.66
CA PHE A 576 -9.63 19.65 7.83
C PHE A 576 -10.66 18.97 8.76
N LYS A 577 -11.63 18.23 8.23
CA LYS A 577 -12.57 17.42 9.03
C LYS A 577 -11.89 16.21 9.68
N GLY A 578 -10.97 15.55 8.97
CA GLY A 578 -10.17 14.43 9.48
C GLY A 578 -9.25 14.88 10.61
N ASP A 579 -8.48 15.93 10.37
CA ASP A 579 -7.55 16.50 11.35
C ASP A 579 -8.24 17.05 12.59
N ALA A 580 -9.40 17.71 12.45
CA ALA A 580 -10.20 18.17 13.57
C ALA A 580 -10.71 17.01 14.45
N LYS A 581 -11.06 15.86 13.83
CA LYS A 581 -11.48 14.66 14.55
C LYS A 581 -10.31 14.00 15.29
N THR A 582 -9.16 13.91 14.64
CA THR A 582 -7.92 13.34 15.22
C THR A 582 -7.39 14.23 16.34
N TRP A 583 -7.42 15.57 16.15
CA TRP A 583 -7.05 16.54 17.18
C TRP A 583 -7.99 16.48 18.40
N ALA A 584 -9.31 16.38 18.17
CA ALA A 584 -10.28 16.23 19.26
C ALA A 584 -10.09 14.91 20.02
N GLN A 585 -9.76 13.82 19.34
CA GLN A 585 -9.44 12.54 19.98
C GLN A 585 -8.13 12.61 20.78
N GLY A 586 -7.10 13.25 20.23
CA GLY A 586 -5.81 13.49 20.91
C GLY A 586 -5.98 14.35 22.16
N PHE A 587 -6.76 15.44 22.07
CA PHE A 587 -7.05 16.34 23.19
C PHE A 587 -7.83 15.64 24.31
N VAL A 588 -8.79 14.77 23.98
CA VAL A 588 -9.53 13.98 24.96
C VAL A 588 -8.60 12.99 25.67
N LEU A 589 -7.72 12.30 24.94
CA LEU A 589 -6.74 11.35 25.51
C LEU A 589 -5.70 12.06 26.40
N GLU A 590 -5.19 13.22 25.99
CA GLU A 590 -4.27 14.03 26.80
C GLU A 590 -4.95 14.60 28.05
N SER A 591 -6.21 15.02 27.95
CA SER A 591 -6.99 15.53 29.10
C SER A 591 -7.28 14.45 30.16
N VAL A 592 -7.25 13.18 29.80
CA VAL A 592 -7.40 12.02 30.69
C VAL A 592 -6.03 11.52 31.22
N GLY A 593 -4.92 12.19 30.84
CA GLY A 593 -3.58 11.91 31.39
C GLY A 593 -2.93 10.63 30.86
N LEU A 594 -3.33 10.14 29.69
CA LEU A 594 -2.74 8.96 29.05
C LEU A 594 -1.47 9.34 28.27
N PRO A 595 -0.35 8.63 28.44
CA PRO A 595 0.88 8.91 27.72
C PRO A 595 0.72 8.77 26.20
N LYS A 596 1.46 9.56 25.39
CA LYS A 596 1.48 9.44 23.91
C LYS A 596 1.80 8.02 23.40
N ALA A 597 2.52 7.21 24.20
CA ALA A 597 2.73 5.78 23.92
C ALA A 597 1.41 4.98 23.84
N PHE A 598 0.35 5.44 24.49
CA PHE A 598 -0.95 4.76 24.45
C PHE A 598 -1.65 4.91 23.08
N THR A 599 -1.36 5.98 22.33
CA THR A 599 -1.87 6.16 20.96
C THR A 599 -1.28 5.12 19.99
N GLN A 600 -0.07 4.65 20.22
CA GLN A 600 0.52 3.55 19.43
C GLN A 600 -0.10 2.19 19.77
N LEU A 601 -0.51 1.98 21.02
CA LEU A 601 -1.23 0.77 21.46
C LEU A 601 -2.68 0.74 20.96
N THR A 602 -3.28 1.89 20.67
CA THR A 602 -4.65 1.98 20.15
C THR A 602 -4.75 1.89 18.63
N LYS A 603 -3.63 1.98 17.89
CA LYS A 603 -3.63 1.82 16.41
C LYS A 603 -4.25 0.48 15.96
N PRO A 604 -3.90 -0.69 16.52
CA PRO A 604 -4.54 -1.95 16.15
C PRO A 604 -6.03 -2.03 16.53
N LEU A 605 -6.44 -1.40 17.66
CA LEU A 605 -7.85 -1.25 18.04
C LEU A 605 -8.57 -0.28 17.10
N GLY A 606 -7.86 0.76 16.64
CA GLY A 606 -8.35 1.76 15.70
C GLY A 606 -8.65 1.20 14.31
N THR A 607 -7.99 0.12 13.89
CA THR A 607 -8.26 -0.51 12.59
C THR A 607 -9.71 -0.98 12.48
N LEU A 608 -10.26 -1.60 13.53
CA LEU A 608 -11.66 -2.03 13.53
C LEU A 608 -12.66 -0.88 13.65
N THR A 609 -12.27 0.25 14.25
CA THR A 609 -13.14 1.43 14.36
C THR A 609 -13.20 2.25 13.05
N ARG A 610 -12.29 1.99 12.12
CA ARG A 610 -12.27 2.57 10.77
C ARG A 610 -13.21 1.84 9.80
N PHE A 611 -13.56 0.60 10.11
CA PHE A 611 -14.48 -0.17 9.30
C PHE A 611 -15.90 0.37 9.43
N ASN A 612 -16.45 0.76 8.29
CA ASN A 612 -17.74 1.44 8.19
C ASN A 612 -18.77 0.65 7.38
N ASP A 613 -18.63 -0.68 7.33
CA ASP A 613 -19.58 -1.53 6.60
C ASP A 613 -21.02 -1.32 7.12
N PRO A 614 -22.00 -1.06 6.23
CA PRO A 614 -23.40 -0.78 6.62
C PRO A 614 -24.06 -1.92 7.43
N LYS A 615 -23.60 -3.17 7.24
CA LYS A 615 -24.07 -4.36 7.95
C LYS A 615 -23.10 -4.83 9.04
N GLY A 616 -21.96 -4.14 9.20
CA GLY A 616 -20.89 -4.55 10.11
C GLY A 616 -20.24 -5.88 9.73
N GLN A 617 -20.23 -6.23 8.44
CA GLN A 617 -19.66 -7.46 7.89
C GLN A 617 -18.34 -7.18 7.20
N TYR A 618 -17.30 -7.95 7.54
CA TYR A 618 -15.95 -7.65 7.11
C TYR A 618 -15.27 -8.84 6.44
N LEU A 619 -14.71 -8.56 5.29
CA LEU A 619 -13.82 -9.40 4.52
C LEU A 619 -12.41 -8.83 4.66
N TYR A 620 -11.76 -9.03 5.81
CA TYR A 620 -10.46 -8.44 6.11
C TYR A 620 -9.44 -9.48 6.59
N CYS A 621 -8.20 -9.37 6.13
CA CYS A 621 -7.08 -10.18 6.58
C CYS A 621 -6.20 -9.39 7.56
N LEU A 622 -6.46 -9.49 8.85
CA LEU A 622 -5.66 -8.80 9.87
C LEU A 622 -4.22 -9.36 9.97
N THR A 623 -4.07 -10.66 9.71
CA THR A 623 -2.77 -11.36 9.77
C THR A 623 -1.96 -11.27 8.48
N CYS A 624 -2.47 -10.56 7.46
CA CYS A 624 -1.76 -10.30 6.22
C CYS A 624 -0.95 -8.98 6.26
N GLY A 625 -0.97 -8.24 7.37
CA GLY A 625 -0.29 -6.95 7.50
C GLY A 625 1.22 -7.02 7.30
N SER A 626 1.89 -5.88 7.26
CA SER A 626 3.29 -5.72 6.90
C SER A 626 4.20 -6.79 7.54
N VAL A 627 4.71 -7.69 6.72
CA VAL A 627 5.78 -8.62 7.06
C VAL A 627 7.05 -7.78 7.21
N LYS A 628 7.66 -7.80 8.39
CA LYS A 628 8.93 -7.12 8.67
C LYS A 628 10.09 -8.08 8.52
#